data_d272932d9641e49a587d637b4f1b2ab6
#
_entry.id   d272932d9641e49a587d637b4f1b2ab6
#
_cell.length_a   1.000
_cell.length_b   1.000
_cell.length_c   1.000
_cell.angle_alpha   90.00
_cell.angle_beta   90.00
_cell.angle_gamma   90.00
#
_symmetry.space_group_name_H-M   'P 1'
#
loop_
_entity.id
_entity.type
_entity.pdbx_description
1 polymer ?
#
loop_
_entity_poly.entity_id
_entity_poly.type
_entity_poly.pdbx_seq_one_letter_code
_entity_poly.pdbx_strand_id
1 'polypeptide(L)'
;MCIRDSCFCVYGVVEGKKVRVNPVNEIIQEMKQLYEMGVRGFWFTDAQFIPTKNHIQDAKLLLQAIKDQGWTDLKWAAYIRADNIDRELAQLMVDTGMSYFEIGITSGSQELVRKMRLAYNLKTVLENCRLLVEAGFRNHVSVNYSFNVFDETPNTIKQTIAYHRELENIFGKGLVDPAIFFIGCLLYTSDAADE
;
A
#
# COMPACT_ATOMS: atom_id res chain seq x y z
N MET A 1 2.73 -7.72 1.00
CA MET A 1 1.76 -7.04 0.16
C MET A 1 1.09 -8.03 -0.75
N CYS A 2 -0.20 -8.12 -0.67
CA CYS A 2 -0.92 -9.16 -1.34
C CYS A 2 -1.83 -8.60 -2.42
N ILE A 3 -1.39 -8.78 -3.63
CA ILE A 3 -2.30 -8.84 -4.74
C ILE A 3 -2.64 -10.32 -4.85
N ARG A 4 -3.86 -10.71 -4.56
CA ARG A 4 -4.33 -12.11 -4.47
C ARG A 4 -4.02 -12.98 -5.70
N ASP A 5 -3.37 -12.43 -6.70
CA ASP A 5 -3.00 -13.02 -7.98
C ASP A 5 -1.49 -13.12 -8.22
N SER A 6 -0.64 -12.62 -7.30
CA SER A 6 0.82 -12.81 -7.42
C SER A 6 1.23 -14.26 -7.13
N CYS A 7 2.32 -14.69 -7.76
CA CYS A 7 2.77 -16.08 -7.70
C CYS A 7 3.24 -16.55 -6.30
N PHE A 8 3.42 -15.62 -5.35
CA PHE A 8 3.89 -15.91 -3.99
C PHE A 8 2.91 -15.46 -2.88
N CYS A 9 1.75 -14.88 -3.24
CA CYS A 9 0.83 -14.36 -2.25
C CYS A 9 -0.06 -15.45 -1.66
N VAL A 10 0.10 -15.71 -0.38
CA VAL A 10 -0.70 -16.68 0.37
C VAL A 10 -2.15 -16.23 0.64
N TYR A 11 -2.45 -14.93 0.54
CA TYR A 11 -3.79 -14.39 0.84
C TYR A 11 -4.90 -14.96 -0.05
N GLY A 12 -4.59 -15.26 -1.32
CA GLY A 12 -5.56 -15.92 -2.20
C GLY A 12 -5.97 -17.31 -1.73
N VAL A 13 -5.09 -17.97 -0.94
CA VAL A 13 -5.35 -19.28 -0.33
C VAL A 13 -6.07 -19.13 1.00
N VAL A 14 -5.61 -18.21 1.87
CA VAL A 14 -6.12 -18.03 3.23
C VAL A 14 -7.45 -17.28 3.24
N GLU A 15 -7.53 -16.14 2.52
CA GLU A 15 -8.68 -15.24 2.54
C GLU A 15 -9.63 -15.43 1.34
N GLY A 16 -9.23 -16.28 0.38
CA GLY A 16 -9.96 -16.46 -0.88
C GLY A 16 -9.77 -15.31 -1.85
N LYS A 17 -10.39 -15.41 -3.03
CA LYS A 17 -10.24 -14.45 -4.13
C LYS A 17 -11.25 -13.31 -4.11
N LYS A 18 -12.34 -13.43 -3.34
CA LYS A 18 -13.40 -12.41 -3.29
C LYS A 18 -13.01 -11.30 -2.32
N VAL A 19 -13.02 -10.07 -2.79
CA VAL A 19 -12.92 -8.89 -1.93
C VAL A 19 -14.26 -8.70 -1.20
N ARG A 20 -14.20 -8.47 0.10
CA ARG A 20 -15.34 -8.12 0.96
C ARG A 20 -15.11 -6.70 1.46
N VAL A 21 -16.12 -5.88 1.40
CA VAL A 21 -16.11 -4.50 1.90
C VAL A 21 -17.14 -4.41 3.02
N ASN A 22 -16.73 -3.89 4.17
CA ASN A 22 -17.64 -3.62 5.26
C ASN A 22 -18.49 -2.37 4.95
N PRO A 23 -19.75 -2.32 5.40
CA PRO A 23 -20.60 -1.15 5.22
C PRO A 23 -19.96 0.11 5.85
N VAL A 24 -19.96 1.21 5.11
CA VAL A 24 -19.33 2.48 5.56
C VAL A 24 -19.91 2.96 6.90
N ASN A 25 -21.22 2.83 7.08
CA ASN A 25 -21.88 3.25 8.33
C ASN A 25 -21.39 2.45 9.55
N GLU A 26 -21.08 1.18 9.41
CA GLU A 26 -20.54 0.34 10.50
C GLU A 26 -19.12 0.80 10.85
N ILE A 27 -18.27 1.02 9.85
CA ILE A 27 -16.90 1.53 10.05
C ILE A 27 -16.94 2.89 10.76
N ILE A 28 -17.79 3.81 10.31
CA ILE A 28 -17.91 5.14 10.91
C ILE A 28 -18.43 5.05 12.36
N GLN A 29 -19.37 4.15 12.63
CA GLN A 29 -19.89 3.94 13.98
C GLN A 29 -18.79 3.45 14.95
N GLU A 30 -17.99 2.49 14.54
CA GLU A 30 -16.86 1.99 15.33
C GLU A 30 -15.79 3.08 15.53
N MET A 31 -15.41 3.80 14.47
CA MET A 31 -14.46 4.91 14.56
C MET A 31 -14.97 6.01 15.51
N LYS A 32 -16.26 6.33 15.46
CA LYS A 32 -16.87 7.33 16.32
C LYS A 32 -16.79 6.95 17.80
N GLN A 33 -17.11 5.72 18.14
CA GLN A 33 -16.99 5.22 19.52
C GLN A 33 -15.56 5.35 20.03
N LEU A 34 -14.58 4.94 19.25
CA LEU A 34 -13.17 5.05 19.60
C LEU A 34 -12.70 6.51 19.69
N TYR A 35 -13.17 7.37 18.79
CA TYR A 35 -12.88 8.80 18.80
C TYR A 35 -13.43 9.50 20.06
N GLU A 36 -14.66 9.16 20.49
CA GLU A 36 -15.27 9.65 21.72
C GLU A 36 -14.51 9.18 22.97
N MET A 37 -13.85 8.01 22.91
CA MET A 37 -12.95 7.51 23.95
C MET A 37 -11.56 8.17 23.94
N GLY A 38 -11.27 9.08 23.00
CA GLY A 38 -10.01 9.79 22.89
C GLY A 38 -9.00 9.22 21.90
N VAL A 39 -9.35 8.18 21.14
CA VAL A 39 -8.48 7.66 20.08
C VAL A 39 -8.42 8.66 18.93
N ARG A 40 -7.20 8.94 18.42
CA ARG A 40 -6.96 9.87 17.31
C ARG A 40 -6.15 9.26 16.18
N GLY A 41 -5.52 8.13 16.40
CA GLY A 41 -4.74 7.38 15.43
C GLY A 41 -5.41 6.08 15.04
N PHE A 42 -5.61 5.83 13.75
CA PHE A 42 -6.23 4.62 13.22
C PHE A 42 -5.32 3.96 12.20
N TRP A 43 -5.22 2.65 12.25
CA TRP A 43 -4.59 1.85 11.21
C TRP A 43 -5.65 0.98 10.55
N PHE A 44 -5.90 1.20 9.26
CA PHE A 44 -6.73 0.29 8.47
C PHE A 44 -5.93 -0.97 8.15
N THR A 45 -6.31 -2.09 8.77
CA THR A 45 -5.58 -3.36 8.69
C THR A 45 -5.90 -4.18 7.44
N ASP A 46 -6.63 -3.63 6.50
CA ASP A 46 -6.90 -4.27 5.21
C ASP A 46 -5.59 -4.63 4.51
N ALA A 47 -5.56 -5.79 3.85
CA ALA A 47 -4.40 -6.19 3.05
C ALA A 47 -4.05 -5.14 1.98
N GLN A 48 -5.07 -4.41 1.51
CA GLN A 48 -4.96 -3.25 0.62
C GLN A 48 -6.20 -2.38 0.80
N PHE A 49 -6.02 -1.12 1.18
CA PHE A 49 -7.12 -0.16 1.35
C PHE A 49 -7.92 0.08 0.06
N ILE A 50 -7.24 0.00 -1.10
CA ILE A 50 -7.87 0.08 -2.44
C ILE A 50 -7.43 -1.14 -3.25
N PRO A 51 -8.05 -2.32 -3.05
CA PRO A 51 -7.53 -3.57 -3.60
C PRO A 51 -7.58 -3.63 -5.14
N THR A 52 -8.57 -3.03 -5.75
CA THR A 52 -8.69 -2.94 -7.22
C THR A 52 -9.32 -1.61 -7.64
N LYS A 53 -9.25 -1.27 -8.93
CA LYS A 53 -9.89 -0.06 -9.48
C LYS A 53 -11.40 0.00 -9.23
N ASN A 54 -12.06 -1.15 -9.13
CA ASN A 54 -13.51 -1.20 -8.84
C ASN A 54 -13.85 -0.73 -7.40
N HIS A 55 -12.87 -0.70 -6.49
CA HIS A 55 -13.06 -0.29 -5.09
C HIS A 55 -12.61 1.16 -4.82
N ILE A 56 -12.26 1.91 -5.86
CA ILE A 56 -11.91 3.35 -5.71
C ILE A 56 -13.12 4.11 -5.15
N GLN A 57 -14.31 3.80 -5.64
CA GLN A 57 -15.54 4.48 -5.20
C GLN A 57 -15.87 4.13 -3.74
N ASP A 58 -15.66 2.89 -3.32
CA ASP A 58 -15.88 2.47 -1.92
C ASP A 58 -14.93 3.23 -0.97
N ALA A 59 -13.65 3.37 -1.36
CA ALA A 59 -12.68 4.16 -0.61
C ALA A 59 -13.06 5.66 -0.53
N LYS A 60 -13.53 6.24 -1.63
CA LYS A 60 -14.02 7.62 -1.65
C LYS A 60 -15.23 7.81 -0.75
N LEU A 61 -16.19 6.90 -0.77
CA LEU A 61 -17.36 6.96 0.10
C LEU A 61 -16.98 6.90 1.58
N LEU A 62 -16.04 6.01 1.95
CA LEU A 62 -15.54 5.94 3.32
C LEU A 62 -14.84 7.23 3.74
N LEU A 63 -13.90 7.73 2.92
CA LEU A 63 -13.16 8.94 3.26
C LEU A 63 -14.06 10.18 3.29
N GLN A 64 -15.06 10.26 2.42
CA GLN A 64 -16.05 11.33 2.48
C GLN A 64 -16.86 11.24 3.79
N ALA A 65 -17.29 10.05 4.19
CA ALA A 65 -17.99 9.85 5.45
C ALA A 65 -17.13 10.21 6.67
N ILE A 66 -15.82 9.94 6.64
CA ILE A 66 -14.86 10.40 7.67
C ILE A 66 -14.78 11.91 7.68
N LYS A 67 -14.65 12.56 6.51
CA LYS A 67 -14.59 14.01 6.37
C LYS A 67 -15.85 14.68 6.93
N ASP A 68 -17.02 14.10 6.68
CA ASP A 68 -18.32 14.62 7.15
C ASP A 68 -18.49 14.56 8.67
N GLN A 69 -17.67 13.76 9.40
CA GLN A 69 -17.65 13.78 10.87
C GLN A 69 -16.97 15.03 11.43
N GLY A 70 -16.21 15.78 10.66
CA GLY A 70 -15.49 16.96 11.11
C GLY A 70 -14.33 16.68 12.07
N TRP A 71 -13.77 15.47 12.07
CA TRP A 71 -12.64 15.09 12.93
C TRP A 71 -11.32 15.69 12.40
N THR A 72 -10.97 16.88 12.87
CA THR A 72 -9.80 17.63 12.37
C THR A 72 -8.45 17.15 12.90
N ASP A 73 -8.44 16.43 14.01
CA ASP A 73 -7.24 15.91 14.69
C ASP A 73 -7.03 14.39 14.47
N LEU A 74 -7.90 13.77 13.68
CA LEU A 74 -7.77 12.36 13.31
C LEU A 74 -6.54 12.15 12.42
N LYS A 75 -5.82 11.07 12.70
CA LYS A 75 -4.73 10.56 11.86
C LYS A 75 -5.01 9.12 11.48
N TRP A 76 -4.71 8.76 10.25
CA TRP A 76 -4.86 7.37 9.85
C TRP A 76 -3.72 6.91 8.92
N ALA A 77 -3.55 5.60 8.87
CA ALA A 77 -2.58 4.92 8.05
C ALA A 77 -3.17 3.65 7.43
N ALA A 78 -2.59 3.18 6.32
CA ALA A 78 -3.03 1.96 5.64
C ALA A 78 -1.95 1.38 4.72
N TYR A 79 -2.13 0.12 4.34
CA TYR A 79 -1.49 -0.45 3.16
C TYR A 79 -2.23 0.00 1.91
N ILE A 80 -1.54 0.65 0.97
CA ILE A 80 -2.18 1.25 -0.20
C ILE A 80 -1.60 0.68 -1.49
N ARG A 81 -2.48 0.46 -2.44
CA ARG A 81 -2.11 0.18 -3.82
C ARG A 81 -2.09 1.48 -4.62
N ALA A 82 -0.90 2.08 -4.76
CA ALA A 82 -0.76 3.42 -5.32
C ALA A 82 -1.20 3.55 -6.79
N ASP A 83 -1.21 2.45 -7.58
CA ASP A 83 -1.71 2.48 -8.95
C ASP A 83 -3.24 2.65 -9.07
N ASN A 84 -3.96 2.61 -7.94
CA ASN A 84 -5.41 2.81 -7.87
C ASN A 84 -5.82 4.19 -7.29
N ILE A 85 -4.89 5.14 -7.17
CA ILE A 85 -5.18 6.49 -6.67
C ILE A 85 -5.49 7.41 -7.85
N ASP A 86 -6.60 8.14 -7.79
CA ASP A 86 -6.88 9.27 -8.65
C ASP A 86 -6.79 10.60 -7.86
N ARG A 87 -6.92 11.73 -8.55
CA ARG A 87 -6.78 13.07 -7.96
C ARG A 87 -7.78 13.34 -6.83
N GLU A 88 -9.03 12.95 -7.00
CA GLU A 88 -10.08 13.15 -6.00
C GLU A 88 -9.81 12.31 -4.75
N LEU A 89 -9.44 11.04 -4.95
CA LEU A 89 -9.08 10.15 -3.85
C LEU A 89 -7.84 10.64 -3.10
N ALA A 90 -6.80 11.11 -3.82
CA ALA A 90 -5.62 11.72 -3.21
C ALA A 90 -5.98 12.92 -2.33
N GLN A 91 -6.88 13.79 -2.77
CA GLN A 91 -7.35 14.92 -1.99
C GLN A 91 -8.11 14.46 -0.74
N LEU A 92 -9.04 13.51 -0.87
CA LEU A 92 -9.78 12.95 0.27
C LEU A 92 -8.85 12.30 1.29
N MET A 93 -7.83 11.55 0.84
CA MET A 93 -6.83 10.96 1.74
C MET A 93 -6.13 12.02 2.61
N VAL A 94 -5.72 13.13 2.01
CA VAL A 94 -5.05 14.22 2.73
C VAL A 94 -6.03 14.96 3.63
N ASP A 95 -7.21 15.32 3.13
CA ASP A 95 -8.24 16.06 3.87
C ASP A 95 -8.74 15.33 5.12
N THR A 96 -8.70 14.01 5.10
CA THR A 96 -9.14 13.14 6.22
C THR A 96 -8.01 12.76 7.18
N GLY A 97 -6.81 13.32 6.99
CA GLY A 97 -5.71 13.17 7.94
C GLY A 97 -4.83 11.94 7.73
N MET A 98 -4.71 11.43 6.48
CA MET A 98 -3.71 10.39 6.18
C MET A 98 -2.32 10.86 6.58
N SER A 99 -1.70 10.18 7.54
CA SER A 99 -0.41 10.57 8.11
C SER A 99 0.73 9.62 7.77
N TYR A 100 0.41 8.43 7.30
CA TYR A 100 1.38 7.42 6.88
C TYR A 100 0.72 6.42 5.95
N PHE A 101 1.48 5.85 5.04
CA PHE A 101 1.02 4.69 4.27
C PHE A 101 2.18 3.81 3.82
N GLU A 102 1.86 2.57 3.55
CA GLU A 102 2.79 1.61 2.97
C GLU A 102 2.37 1.24 1.56
N ILE A 103 3.33 1.28 0.64
CA ILE A 103 3.15 0.78 -0.72
C ILE A 103 4.07 -0.40 -0.99
N GLY A 104 3.53 -1.41 -1.57
CA GLY A 104 4.36 -2.50 -1.97
C GLY A 104 4.71 -2.44 -3.45
N ILE A 105 5.96 -2.23 -3.68
CA ILE A 105 6.53 -2.17 -5.02
C ILE A 105 7.13 -3.51 -5.44
N THR A 106 7.53 -4.33 -4.47
CA THR A 106 8.20 -5.61 -4.67
C THR A 106 9.52 -5.47 -5.44
N SER A 107 9.50 -4.89 -6.66
CA SER A 107 10.68 -4.59 -7.46
C SER A 107 10.50 -3.32 -8.29
N GLY A 108 11.54 -2.53 -8.45
CA GLY A 108 11.58 -1.40 -9.38
C GLY A 108 11.86 -1.80 -10.83
N SER A 109 11.94 -3.10 -11.13
CA SER A 109 12.04 -3.63 -12.48
C SER A 109 10.66 -4.02 -13.00
N GLN A 110 10.17 -3.31 -14.03
CA GLN A 110 8.87 -3.63 -14.64
C GLN A 110 8.86 -5.04 -15.26
N GLU A 111 10.02 -5.56 -15.67
CA GLU A 111 10.15 -6.92 -16.16
C GLU A 111 9.86 -7.93 -15.05
N LEU A 112 10.50 -7.80 -13.89
CA LEU A 112 10.25 -8.66 -12.72
C LEU A 112 8.82 -8.53 -12.22
N VAL A 113 8.26 -7.32 -12.17
CA VAL A 113 6.85 -7.08 -11.81
C VAL A 113 5.91 -7.93 -12.68
N ARG A 114 6.15 -7.98 -14.01
CA ARG A 114 5.35 -8.81 -14.93
C ARG A 114 5.58 -10.30 -14.71
N LYS A 115 6.84 -10.73 -14.55
CA LYS A 115 7.19 -12.15 -14.31
C LYS A 115 6.56 -12.68 -13.02
N MET A 116 6.49 -11.85 -11.99
CA MET A 116 5.82 -12.14 -10.71
C MET A 116 4.29 -12.03 -10.79
N ARG A 117 3.74 -11.75 -11.97
CA ARG A 117 2.29 -11.55 -12.21
C ARG A 117 1.68 -10.46 -11.32
N LEU A 118 2.43 -9.41 -11.05
CA LEU A 118 1.93 -8.25 -10.30
C LEU A 118 1.19 -7.32 -11.26
N ALA A 119 -0.09 -7.08 -11.00
CA ALA A 119 -0.99 -6.37 -11.91
C ALA A 119 -0.91 -4.84 -11.75
N TYR A 120 0.29 -4.25 -11.73
CA TYR A 120 0.47 -2.79 -11.71
C TYR A 120 1.60 -2.35 -12.64
N ASN A 121 1.58 -1.07 -12.98
CA ASN A 121 2.60 -0.41 -13.78
C ASN A 121 3.38 0.57 -12.90
N LEU A 122 4.70 0.43 -12.86
CA LEU A 122 5.58 1.27 -12.04
C LEU A 122 5.49 2.76 -12.38
N LYS A 123 5.32 3.10 -13.66
CA LYS A 123 5.14 4.49 -14.10
C LYS A 123 3.85 5.08 -13.53
N THR A 124 2.74 4.34 -13.60
CA THR A 124 1.45 4.77 -13.04
C THR A 124 1.55 4.98 -11.53
N VAL A 125 2.28 4.13 -10.81
CA VAL A 125 2.53 4.32 -9.38
C VAL A 125 3.21 5.65 -9.10
N LEU A 126 4.30 6.00 -9.84
CA LEU A 126 4.98 7.29 -9.67
C LEU A 126 4.07 8.47 -10.00
N GLU A 127 3.27 8.37 -11.06
CA GLU A 127 2.30 9.41 -11.44
C GLU A 127 1.28 9.65 -10.33
N ASN A 128 0.73 8.58 -9.77
CA ASN A 128 -0.26 8.67 -8.70
C ASN A 128 0.35 9.12 -7.35
N CYS A 129 1.61 8.77 -7.06
CA CYS A 129 2.33 9.33 -5.92
C CYS A 129 2.49 10.85 -6.02
N ARG A 130 2.67 11.40 -7.23
CA ARG A 130 2.69 12.86 -7.44
C ARG A 130 1.35 13.50 -7.11
N LEU A 131 0.22 12.83 -7.40
CA LEU A 131 -1.11 13.34 -7.02
C LEU A 131 -1.26 13.52 -5.52
N LEU A 132 -0.71 12.59 -4.70
CA LEU A 132 -0.70 12.72 -3.24
C LEU A 132 0.09 13.96 -2.80
N VAL A 133 1.26 14.18 -3.38
CA VAL A 133 2.10 15.37 -3.06
C VAL A 133 1.42 16.66 -3.53
N GLU A 134 0.78 16.66 -4.71
CA GLU A 134 -0.01 17.78 -5.21
C GLU A 134 -1.21 18.09 -4.29
N ALA A 135 -1.86 17.06 -3.73
CA ALA A 135 -2.93 17.21 -2.75
C ALA A 135 -2.45 17.71 -1.38
N GLY A 136 -1.14 17.76 -1.13
CA GLY A 136 -0.57 18.29 0.12
C GLY A 136 0.00 17.24 1.07
N PHE A 137 0.12 15.97 0.69
CA PHE A 137 0.78 14.96 1.52
C PHE A 137 2.26 15.31 1.74
N ARG A 138 2.73 15.30 3.01
CA ARG A 138 4.09 15.70 3.40
C ARG A 138 4.67 14.80 4.51
N ASN A 139 4.11 13.61 4.67
CA ASN A 139 4.51 12.69 5.72
C ASN A 139 5.33 11.51 5.16
N HIS A 140 5.76 10.62 6.06
CA HIS A 140 6.51 9.43 5.71
C HIS A 140 5.71 8.41 4.92
N VAL A 141 6.41 7.72 4.04
CA VAL A 141 5.91 6.62 3.20
C VAL A 141 6.84 5.43 3.38
N SER A 142 6.34 4.26 3.70
CA SER A 142 7.13 3.03 3.60
C SER A 142 6.93 2.36 2.24
N VAL A 143 8.03 1.90 1.67
CA VAL A 143 8.03 1.22 0.38
C VAL A 143 8.60 -0.19 0.54
N ASN A 144 7.74 -1.17 0.34
CA ASN A 144 8.08 -2.57 0.54
C ASN A 144 8.70 -3.16 -0.72
N TYR A 145 9.95 -3.59 -0.63
CA TYR A 145 10.71 -4.28 -1.67
C TYR A 145 10.95 -5.73 -1.28
N SER A 146 10.93 -6.62 -2.27
CA SER A 146 11.32 -8.03 -2.09
C SER A 146 12.58 -8.32 -2.88
N PHE A 147 13.57 -8.91 -2.22
CA PHE A 147 14.82 -9.36 -2.83
C PHE A 147 14.90 -10.88 -2.77
N ASN A 148 15.83 -11.43 -3.54
CA ASN A 148 15.96 -12.86 -3.76
C ASN A 148 14.71 -13.46 -4.43
N VAL A 149 14.11 -12.68 -5.33
CA VAL A 149 13.02 -13.16 -6.19
C VAL A 149 13.61 -13.92 -7.39
N PHE A 150 12.81 -14.83 -7.95
CA PHE A 150 13.27 -15.56 -9.15
C PHE A 150 13.60 -14.60 -10.30
N ASP A 151 14.61 -14.93 -11.09
CA ASP A 151 15.14 -14.11 -12.20
C ASP A 151 15.69 -12.72 -11.77
N GLU A 152 15.93 -12.49 -10.48
CA GLU A 152 16.60 -11.29 -10.04
C GLU A 152 18.06 -11.25 -10.52
N THR A 153 18.50 -10.09 -10.94
CA THR A 153 19.87 -9.84 -11.43
C THR A 153 20.42 -8.56 -10.81
N PRO A 154 21.75 -8.34 -10.83
CA PRO A 154 22.32 -7.06 -10.41
C PRO A 154 21.74 -5.85 -11.15
N ASN A 155 21.29 -6.03 -12.40
CA ASN A 155 20.66 -4.97 -13.18
C ASN A 155 19.25 -4.65 -12.66
N THR A 156 18.43 -5.65 -12.34
CA THR A 156 17.09 -5.43 -11.79
C THR A 156 17.13 -4.84 -10.38
N ILE A 157 18.17 -5.17 -9.59
CA ILE A 157 18.44 -4.51 -8.29
C ILE A 157 18.78 -3.03 -8.50
N LYS A 158 19.65 -2.70 -9.48
CA LYS A 158 19.95 -1.29 -9.81
C LYS A 158 18.69 -0.52 -10.24
N GLN A 159 17.79 -1.15 -11.00
CA GLN A 159 16.51 -0.56 -11.37
C GLN A 159 15.64 -0.29 -10.13
N THR A 160 15.62 -1.19 -9.15
CA THR A 160 14.89 -1.00 -7.90
C THR A 160 15.45 0.17 -7.09
N ILE A 161 16.78 0.29 -7.00
CA ILE A 161 17.43 1.43 -6.34
C ILE A 161 17.11 2.75 -7.07
N ALA A 162 17.16 2.75 -8.41
CA ALA A 162 16.81 3.92 -9.20
C ALA A 162 15.34 4.33 -9.00
N TYR A 163 14.43 3.34 -8.97
CA TYR A 163 13.01 3.58 -8.72
C TYR A 163 12.76 4.17 -7.32
N HIS A 164 13.47 3.68 -6.30
CA HIS A 164 13.40 4.24 -4.95
C HIS A 164 13.80 5.73 -4.94
N ARG A 165 14.86 6.09 -5.64
CA ARG A 165 15.29 7.50 -5.78
C ARG A 165 14.23 8.38 -6.47
N GLU A 166 13.49 7.84 -7.44
CA GLU A 166 12.36 8.56 -8.04
C GLU A 166 11.24 8.83 -7.01
N LEU A 167 10.96 7.90 -6.11
CA LEU A 167 10.02 8.12 -5.02
C LEU A 167 10.54 9.17 -4.03
N GLU A 168 11.84 9.13 -3.68
CA GLU A 168 12.47 10.18 -2.86
C GLU A 168 12.39 11.57 -3.53
N ASN A 169 12.53 11.64 -4.85
CA ASN A 169 12.36 12.91 -5.60
C ASN A 169 10.91 13.41 -5.56
N ILE A 170 9.92 12.52 -5.45
CA ILE A 170 8.51 12.89 -5.38
C ILE A 170 8.12 13.33 -3.98
N PHE A 171 8.40 12.53 -2.96
CA PHE A 171 7.94 12.79 -1.58
C PHE A 171 8.89 13.68 -0.78
N GLY A 172 10.16 13.69 -1.13
CA GLY A 172 11.23 14.35 -0.41
C GLY A 172 12.24 13.36 0.18
N LYS A 173 13.50 13.71 0.11
CA LYS A 173 14.58 12.88 0.63
C LYS A 173 14.44 12.71 2.15
N GLY A 174 14.50 11.47 2.62
CA GLY A 174 14.31 11.12 4.03
C GLY A 174 12.86 10.96 4.47
N LEU A 175 11.89 11.07 3.54
CA LEU A 175 10.48 10.76 3.79
C LEU A 175 10.04 9.41 3.19
N VAL A 176 10.93 8.71 2.51
CA VAL A 176 10.66 7.42 1.89
C VAL A 176 11.51 6.36 2.56
N ASP A 177 10.89 5.51 3.35
CA ASP A 177 11.56 4.47 4.13
C ASP A 177 11.49 3.13 3.37
N PRO A 178 12.62 2.52 2.97
CA PRO A 178 12.60 1.22 2.34
C PRO A 178 12.40 0.11 3.38
N ALA A 179 11.34 -0.67 3.24
CA ALA A 179 11.17 -1.93 3.94
C ALA A 179 11.61 -3.08 3.03
N ILE A 180 12.61 -3.84 3.46
CA ILE A 180 13.25 -4.87 2.65
C ILE A 180 12.86 -6.24 3.17
N PHE A 181 12.29 -7.05 2.28
CA PHE A 181 11.92 -8.43 2.54
C PHE A 181 12.76 -9.37 1.66
N PHE A 182 13.30 -10.42 2.26
CA PHE A 182 13.96 -11.48 1.51
C PHE A 182 13.01 -12.67 1.35
N ILE A 183 12.84 -13.12 0.12
CA ILE A 183 12.08 -14.34 -0.16
C ILE A 183 13.03 -15.54 0.07
N GLY A 184 12.83 -16.23 1.20
CA GLY A 184 13.53 -17.46 1.51
C GLY A 184 12.89 -18.66 0.81
N CYS A 185 13.70 -19.64 0.42
CA CYS A 185 13.19 -20.93 -0.04
C CYS A 185 12.77 -21.76 1.17
N LEU A 186 11.47 -21.98 1.37
CA LEU A 186 10.95 -22.80 2.47
C LEU A 186 11.42 -24.27 2.41
N LEU A 187 11.90 -24.74 1.25
CA LEU A 187 12.44 -26.09 1.09
C LEU A 187 13.78 -26.30 1.82
N TYR A 188 14.54 -25.23 2.05
CA TYR A 188 15.79 -25.31 2.81
C TYR A 188 15.59 -25.35 4.33
N THR A 189 14.42 -24.99 4.83
CA THR A 189 14.13 -25.00 6.28
C THR A 189 13.57 -26.35 6.74
N SER A 190 13.07 -27.20 5.85
CA SER A 190 12.60 -28.55 6.20
C SER A 190 13.71 -29.59 6.23
N ASP A 191 14.75 -29.44 5.41
CA ASP A 191 15.85 -30.42 5.34
C ASP A 191 16.88 -30.22 6.46
N ALA A 192 16.93 -29.04 7.09
CA ALA A 192 17.83 -28.76 8.23
C ALA A 192 17.29 -29.25 9.59
N ALA A 193 16.08 -29.79 9.64
CA ALA A 193 15.48 -30.31 10.87
C ALA A 193 15.63 -31.85 11.00
N ASP A 194 16.13 -32.52 9.97
CA ASP A 194 16.28 -33.99 9.93
C ASP A 194 17.76 -34.45 10.01
N GLU A 195 18.72 -33.56 10.27
CA GLU A 195 20.10 -33.84 10.66
C GLU A 195 20.29 -33.48 12.17
#